data_1bbe970652f6660068e14e6544bb8222
#
_entry.id   1bbe970652f6660068e14e6544bb8222
#
_cell.length_a   1.000
_cell.length_b   1.000
_cell.length_c   1.000
_cell.angle_alpha   90.00
_cell.angle_beta   90.00
_cell.angle_gamma   90.00
#
_symmetry.space_group_name_H-M   'P 1'
#
loop_
_entity.id
_entity.type
_entity.pdbx_description
1 polymer ?
#
loop_
_entity_poly.entity_id
_entity_poly.type
_entity_poly.pdbx_seq_one_letter_code
_entity_poly.pdbx_strand_id
1 'polypeptide(L)'
;MRTTNEIVSKLREHQSSTPSKWRENAEWRMANKSWLRYSQHIAMMMLDKMEELGMTQKRLSELMGCSQQYVSKVLKGQENLSLETLAKIERCLQLPILNHL
;
A
#
# COMPACT_ATOMS: atom_id res chain seq x y z
N MET A 1 -10.01 -19.71 -21.07
CA MET A 1 -9.31 -19.53 -21.04
C MET A 1 -8.74 -20.23 -20.93
N ARG A 2 -8.52 -20.70 -21.23
CA ARG A 2 -7.94 -21.19 -20.99
C ARG A 2 -7.91 -20.59 -20.39
N THR A 3 -8.44 -20.42 -20.23
CA THR A 3 -8.41 -19.75 -19.52
C THR A 3 -7.48 -19.42 -19.35
N THR A 4 -7.77 -18.98 -18.97
CA THR A 4 -6.83 -18.51 -18.28
C THR A 4 -6.07 -19.61 -17.74
N ASN A 5 -6.65 -20.64 -17.29
CA ASN A 5 -5.92 -21.68 -16.71
C ASN A 5 -5.02 -22.33 -17.64
N GLU A 6 -5.42 -22.59 -18.86
CA GLU A 6 -4.55 -23.14 -19.69
C GLU A 6 -3.58 -22.20 -20.13
N ILE A 7 -3.89 -21.00 -20.35
CA ILE A 7 -2.96 -20.05 -20.75
C ILE A 7 -1.97 -19.91 -19.65
N VAL A 8 -2.44 -19.85 -18.45
CA VAL A 8 -1.56 -19.73 -17.33
C VAL A 8 -0.64 -20.91 -17.23
N SER A 9 -1.12 -22.07 -17.49
CA SER A 9 -0.32 -23.22 -17.39
C SER A 9 0.82 -23.18 -18.39
N LYS A 10 0.54 -22.83 -19.58
CA LYS A 10 1.52 -22.73 -20.56
C LYS A 10 2.50 -21.69 -20.25
N LEU A 11 2.08 -20.55 -19.87
CA LEU A 11 2.98 -19.48 -19.58
C LEU A 11 3.83 -19.88 -18.40
N ARG A 12 3.27 -20.65 -17.50
CA ARG A 12 4.00 -21.00 -16.35
C ARG A 12 5.17 -21.88 -16.69
N GLU A 13 5.08 -22.64 -17.69
CA GLU A 13 6.16 -23.48 -18.06
C GLU A 13 7.28 -22.68 -18.65
N HIS A 14 6.96 -21.64 -19.28
CA HIS A 14 7.98 -20.87 -19.91
C HIS A 14 8.42 -19.76 -19.09
N GLN A 15 7.48 -18.99 -18.71
CA GLN A 15 7.82 -17.91 -18.00
C GLN A 15 7.47 -18.15 -16.86
N SER A 16 7.01 -19.21 -16.82
CA SER A 16 6.78 -19.65 -15.72
C SER A 16 6.24 -18.96 -14.63
N SER A 17 6.95 -18.41 -13.76
CA SER A 17 6.40 -17.89 -12.57
C SER A 17 5.46 -16.75 -12.79
N THR A 18 5.53 -16.10 -13.90
CA THR A 18 4.71 -14.92 -14.12
C THR A 18 3.22 -15.14 -13.96
N PRO A 19 2.62 -16.12 -14.61
CA PRO A 19 1.19 -16.34 -14.45
C PRO A 19 0.86 -16.76 -13.02
N SER A 20 1.71 -17.51 -12.40
CA SER A 20 1.49 -17.98 -11.06
C SER A 20 1.51 -16.82 -10.12
N LYS A 21 2.46 -15.92 -10.26
CA LYS A 21 2.57 -14.78 -9.43
C LYS A 21 1.38 -13.88 -9.61
N TRP A 22 0.89 -13.73 -10.80
CA TRP A 22 -0.24 -12.89 -11.08
C TRP A 22 -1.46 -13.45 -10.35
N ARG A 23 -1.63 -14.74 -10.35
CA ARG A 23 -2.76 -15.36 -9.72
C ARG A 23 -2.65 -15.23 -8.20
N GLU A 24 -1.47 -15.45 -7.66
CA GLU A 24 -1.24 -15.31 -6.24
C GLU A 24 -1.53 -13.89 -5.80
N ASN A 25 -1.13 -12.91 -6.59
CA ASN A 25 -1.37 -11.53 -6.26
C ASN A 25 -2.85 -11.19 -6.27
N ALA A 26 -3.58 -11.77 -7.21
CA ALA A 26 -5.01 -11.52 -7.30
C ALA A 26 -5.73 -12.14 -6.10
N GLU A 27 -5.32 -13.35 -5.71
CA GLU A 27 -5.93 -14.02 -4.58
C GLU A 27 -5.60 -13.28 -3.30
N TRP A 28 -4.38 -12.79 -3.18
CA TRP A 28 -3.97 -12.04 -2.00
C TRP A 28 -4.79 -10.76 -1.89
N ARG A 29 -4.99 -10.06 -2.99
CA ARG A 29 -5.76 -8.83 -2.99
C ARG A 29 -7.21 -9.08 -2.59
N MET A 30 -7.79 -10.18 -3.05
CA MET A 30 -9.15 -10.49 -2.70
C MET A 30 -9.26 -10.80 -1.22
N ALA A 31 -8.30 -11.53 -0.69
CA ALA A 31 -8.32 -11.91 0.72
C ALA A 31 -8.10 -10.71 1.63
N ASN A 32 -7.41 -9.68 1.14
CA ASN A 32 -7.08 -8.52 1.96
C ASN A 32 -7.82 -7.26 1.55
N LYS A 33 -8.87 -7.42 0.79
CA LYS A 33 -9.60 -6.31 0.22
C LYS A 33 -10.06 -5.26 1.21
N SER A 34 -10.53 -5.66 2.34
CA SER A 34 -11.12 -4.71 3.27
C SER A 34 -10.11 -3.73 3.83
N TRP A 35 -8.95 -4.22 4.27
CA TRP A 35 -7.99 -3.30 4.85
C TRP A 35 -7.20 -2.55 3.77
N LEU A 36 -7.08 -3.15 2.57
CA LEU A 36 -6.39 -2.48 1.49
C LEU A 36 -7.10 -1.19 1.11
N ARG A 37 -8.42 -1.22 1.14
CA ARG A 37 -9.20 -0.06 0.81
C ARG A 37 -8.89 1.07 1.77
N TYR A 38 -8.76 0.77 3.05
CA TYR A 38 -8.43 1.78 4.04
C TYR A 38 -6.99 2.28 3.84
N SER A 39 -6.07 1.37 3.55
CA SER A 39 -4.68 1.74 3.32
C SER A 39 -4.55 2.69 2.13
N GLN A 40 -5.29 2.44 1.07
CA GLN A 40 -5.26 3.30 -0.11
C GLN A 40 -5.86 4.67 0.20
N HIS A 41 -6.92 4.69 0.98
CA HIS A 41 -7.57 5.95 1.33
C HIS A 41 -6.61 6.78 2.20
N ILE A 42 -5.94 6.15 3.14
CA ILE A 42 -4.98 6.82 4.01
C ILE A 42 -3.82 7.35 3.18
N ALA A 43 -3.33 6.56 2.23
CA ALA A 43 -2.22 7.00 1.38
C ALA A 43 -2.60 8.25 0.59
N MET A 44 -3.83 8.32 0.09
CA MET A 44 -4.27 9.49 -0.65
C MET A 44 -4.36 10.71 0.25
N MET A 45 -4.89 10.53 1.45
CA MET A 45 -4.98 11.63 2.40
C MET A 45 -3.59 12.13 2.77
N MET A 46 -2.63 11.21 2.93
CA MET A 46 -1.26 11.58 3.26
C MET A 46 -0.61 12.35 2.13
N LEU A 47 -0.78 11.89 0.90
CA LEU A 47 -0.18 12.56 -0.25
C LEU A 47 -0.73 13.98 -0.40
N ASP A 48 -2.03 14.13 -0.22
CA ASP A 48 -2.64 15.45 -0.32
C ASP A 48 -2.10 16.38 0.76
N LYS A 49 -1.97 15.88 1.98
CA LYS A 49 -1.50 16.70 3.07
C LYS A 49 -0.02 17.04 2.91
N MET A 50 0.77 16.08 2.43
CA MET A 50 2.18 16.32 2.20
C MET A 50 2.37 17.39 1.13
N GLU A 51 1.53 17.37 0.12
CA GLU A 51 1.61 18.36 -0.94
C GLU A 51 1.26 19.72 -0.36
N GLU A 52 0.23 19.78 0.44
CA GLU A 52 -0.21 21.02 1.07
C GLU A 52 0.90 21.59 1.93
N LEU A 53 1.62 20.77 2.66
CA LEU A 53 2.67 21.19 3.55
C LEU A 53 4.04 21.34 2.88
N GLY A 54 4.16 20.94 1.64
CA GLY A 54 5.44 20.94 0.95
C GLY A 54 6.40 19.95 1.57
N MET A 55 5.88 18.85 2.11
CA MET A 55 6.69 17.87 2.85
C MET A 55 7.16 16.76 1.94
N THR A 56 8.43 16.41 2.04
CA THR A 56 8.99 15.31 1.25
C THR A 56 8.89 14.00 2.03
N GLN A 57 9.06 12.88 1.33
CA GLN A 57 9.06 11.59 1.98
C GLN A 57 10.21 11.48 2.97
N LYS A 58 11.34 12.09 2.64
CA LYS A 58 12.48 12.05 3.52
C LYS A 58 12.15 12.77 4.82
N ARG A 59 11.52 13.93 4.72
CA ARG A 59 11.18 14.69 5.92
C ARG A 59 10.18 13.92 6.77
N LEU A 60 9.20 13.32 6.13
CA LEU A 60 8.19 12.55 6.85
C LEU A 60 8.83 11.36 7.56
N SER A 61 9.79 10.70 6.90
CA SER A 61 10.46 9.56 7.52
C SER A 61 11.22 10.00 8.76
N GLU A 62 11.84 11.19 8.71
CA GLU A 62 12.56 11.72 9.86
C GLU A 62 11.60 12.00 11.00
N LEU A 63 10.47 12.59 10.72
CA LEU A 63 9.49 12.90 11.73
C LEU A 63 8.87 11.66 12.35
N MET A 64 8.69 10.63 11.56
CA MET A 64 8.11 9.39 12.04
C MET A 64 9.14 8.47 12.67
N GLY A 65 10.42 8.74 12.46
CA GLY A 65 11.47 7.89 13.00
C GLY A 65 11.55 6.55 12.27
N CYS A 66 11.31 6.54 10.99
CA CYS A 66 11.35 5.30 10.21
C CYS A 66 12.14 5.55 8.92
N SER A 67 12.29 4.53 8.09
CA SER A 67 13.04 4.66 6.86
C SER A 67 12.21 5.32 5.79
N GLN A 68 12.88 5.92 4.83
CA GLN A 68 12.20 6.53 3.71
C GLN A 68 11.53 5.44 2.86
N GLN A 69 12.12 4.25 2.82
CA GLN A 69 11.55 3.14 2.11
C GLN A 69 10.20 2.75 2.70
N TYR A 70 10.08 2.80 4.02
CA TYR A 70 8.83 2.45 4.68
C TYR A 70 7.76 3.49 4.34
N VAL A 71 8.13 4.78 4.35
CA VAL A 71 7.20 5.83 3.98
C VAL A 71 6.71 5.60 2.55
N SER A 72 7.62 5.23 1.65
CA SER A 72 7.26 4.97 0.28
C SER A 72 6.26 3.83 0.18
N LYS A 73 6.44 2.78 0.97
CA LYS A 73 5.53 1.66 0.97
C LYS A 73 4.16 2.08 1.45
N VAL A 74 4.10 2.87 2.51
CA VAL A 74 2.82 3.33 3.06
C VAL A 74 2.09 4.16 2.00
N LEU A 75 2.82 5.01 1.28
CA LEU A 75 2.20 5.88 0.29
C LEU A 75 1.74 5.14 -0.96
N LYS A 76 2.14 3.88 -1.10
CA LYS A 76 1.65 3.09 -2.22
C LYS A 76 0.30 2.47 -1.88
N GLY A 77 -0.13 2.59 -0.62
CA GLY A 77 -1.43 2.09 -0.21
C GLY A 77 -1.55 0.59 -0.12
N GLN A 78 -0.46 -0.09 0.14
CA GLN A 78 -0.47 -1.52 0.25
C GLN A 78 0.02 -2.04 1.58
N GLU A 79 0.20 -1.16 2.54
CA GLU A 79 0.74 -1.55 3.83
C GLU A 79 -0.38 -1.71 4.85
N ASN A 80 -0.33 -2.78 5.64
CA ASN A 80 -1.30 -3.00 6.69
C ASN A 80 -0.81 -2.22 7.90
N LEU A 81 -1.37 -1.04 8.10
CA LEU A 81 -0.89 -0.12 9.11
C LEU A 81 -1.42 -0.44 10.50
N SER A 82 -0.53 -0.43 11.48
CA SER A 82 -0.96 -0.64 12.85
C SER A 82 -1.55 0.67 13.37
N LEU A 83 -2.30 0.59 14.44
CA LEU A 83 -2.85 1.78 15.06
C LEU A 83 -1.74 2.70 15.56
N GLU A 84 -0.64 2.13 15.97
CA GLU A 84 0.50 2.91 16.43
C GLU A 84 1.05 3.74 15.27
N THR A 85 1.19 3.13 14.11
CA THR A 85 1.69 3.83 12.94
C THR A 85 0.70 4.90 12.49
N LEU A 86 -0.59 4.60 12.56
CA LEU A 86 -1.61 5.58 12.20
C LEU A 86 -1.55 6.78 13.13
N ALA A 87 -1.33 6.55 14.41
CA ALA A 87 -1.22 7.63 15.37
C ALA A 87 -0.01 8.51 15.08
N LYS A 88 1.10 7.89 14.64
CA LYS A 88 2.28 8.64 14.28
C LYS A 88 2.03 9.52 13.06
N ILE A 89 1.36 8.95 12.06
CA ILE A 89 1.05 9.68 10.85
C ILE A 89 0.15 10.88 11.18
N GLU A 90 -0.87 10.65 11.99
CA GLU A 90 -1.77 11.73 12.37
C GLU A 90 -1.02 12.85 13.03
N ARG A 91 -0.09 12.50 13.92
CA ARG A 91 0.66 13.50 14.64
C ARG A 91 1.63 14.25 13.74
N CYS A 92 2.35 13.53 12.91
CA CYS A 92 3.37 14.14 12.06
C CYS A 92 2.79 15.01 10.96
N LEU A 93 1.63 14.67 10.46
CA LEU A 93 1.00 15.44 9.39
C LEU A 93 -0.16 16.29 9.88
N GLN A 94 -0.50 16.17 11.16
CA GLN A 94 -1.63 16.85 11.75
C GLN A 94 -2.86 16.58 10.90
N LEU A 95 -3.08 15.27 10.65
CA LEU A 95 -4.13 14.82 9.78
C LEU A 95 -5.02 13.86 10.56
N PRO A 96 -6.28 14.20 10.82
CA PRO A 96 -7.16 13.33 11.61
C PRO A 96 -7.62 12.12 10.82
N ILE A 97 -6.76 11.13 10.71
CA ILE A 97 -7.05 9.95 9.93
C ILE A 97 -8.18 9.11 10.46
N LEU A 98 -8.15 8.83 11.75
CA LEU A 98 -9.15 7.94 12.32
C LEU A 98 -10.57 8.49 12.25
N ASN A 99 -10.70 9.80 12.14
CA ASN A 99 -12.02 10.38 12.03
C ASN A 99 -12.56 10.24 10.61
N HIS A 100 -11.76 9.79 9.68
CA HIS A 100 -12.19 9.66 8.30
C HIS A 100 -12.26 8.20 7.85
N LEU A 101 -12.03 7.28 8.74
CA LEU A 101 -12.17 5.87 8.45
C LEU A 101 -13.54 5.37 8.94
#